data_c37e6a0f6f2c7ce4e3ce620b804bb288
#
_entry.id   c37e6a0f6f2c7ce4e3ce620b804bb288
#
_cell.length_a   1.000
_cell.length_b   1.000
_cell.length_c   1.000
_cell.angle_alpha   90.00
_cell.angle_beta   90.00
_cell.angle_gamma   90.00
#
_symmetry.space_group_name_H-M   'P 1'
#
loop_
_entity.id
_entity.type
_entity.pdbx_description
1 polymer ?
#
loop_
_entity_poly.entity_id
_entity_poly.type
_entity_poly.pdbx_seq_one_letter_code
_entity_poly.pdbx_strand_id
1 'polypeptide(L)'
;MDGKVVVITGASGALGKVVAEQALARGARVAGIDYAPAQLPATPTRLELGSVDLTDAAAAKTAIDAVAAHFGKIDALINIAGGFAYETVVDGDPTTWARMYALNVTTALNASRAAIGHLTASGTGRIINVGAMGALQAGSGMGAYAASKAGVHRLTEALAAEHKGKITVNAVLPSIIDTAANRASMPKADFVKWVTPKELADVILFLASDAASAVTGALLPVNGRV
;
A
#
# COMPACT_ATOMS: atom_id res chain seq x y z
N MET A 1 -15.19 -9.85 2.67
CA MET A 1 -14.52 -8.88 3.58
C MET A 1 -15.41 -8.52 4.79
N ASP A 2 -16.57 -9.13 4.88
CA ASP A 2 -17.61 -8.75 5.86
C ASP A 2 -17.05 -8.72 7.30
N GLY A 3 -17.30 -7.61 8.01
CA GLY A 3 -16.84 -7.34 9.37
C GLY A 3 -15.32 -7.22 9.58
N LYS A 4 -14.47 -7.41 8.55
CA LYS A 4 -13.01 -7.21 8.67
C LYS A 4 -12.68 -5.73 8.79
N VAL A 5 -11.69 -5.43 9.63
CA VAL A 5 -11.11 -4.08 9.76
C VAL A 5 -9.89 -3.97 8.85
N VAL A 6 -9.94 -3.08 7.89
CA VAL A 6 -8.92 -2.85 6.88
C VAL A 6 -8.32 -1.47 7.04
N VAL A 7 -7.02 -1.41 7.30
CA VAL A 7 -6.25 -0.17 7.32
C VAL A 7 -5.63 0.06 5.96
N ILE A 8 -5.76 1.28 5.42
CA ILE A 8 -5.22 1.67 4.11
C ILE A 8 -4.36 2.91 4.29
N THR A 9 -3.07 2.81 4.01
CA THR A 9 -2.19 3.98 3.97
C THR A 9 -2.23 4.62 2.59
N GLY A 10 -2.07 5.95 2.50
CA GLY A 10 -2.24 6.66 1.23
C GLY A 10 -3.69 6.65 0.73
N ALA A 11 -4.65 6.65 1.67
CA ALA A 11 -6.07 6.47 1.40
C ALA A 11 -6.70 7.60 0.57
N SER A 12 -6.13 8.80 0.60
CA SER A 12 -6.59 9.96 -0.20
C SER A 12 -6.11 9.95 -1.65
N GLY A 13 -5.16 9.06 -2.00
CA GLY A 13 -4.62 8.90 -3.34
C GLY A 13 -5.60 8.19 -4.30
N ALA A 14 -5.28 8.23 -5.61
CA ALA A 14 -6.13 7.66 -6.65
C ALA A 14 -6.44 6.16 -6.45
N LEU A 15 -5.44 5.36 -6.06
CA LEU A 15 -5.64 3.95 -5.76
C LEU A 15 -6.29 3.74 -4.39
N GLY A 16 -5.83 4.48 -3.37
CA GLY A 16 -6.32 4.33 -1.99
C GLY A 16 -7.82 4.55 -1.86
N LYS A 17 -8.36 5.57 -2.52
CA LYS A 17 -9.82 5.84 -2.57
C LYS A 17 -10.60 4.66 -3.14
N VAL A 18 -10.15 4.10 -4.26
CA VAL A 18 -10.83 2.97 -4.91
C VAL A 18 -10.76 1.71 -4.04
N VAL A 19 -9.62 1.43 -3.41
CA VAL A 19 -9.49 0.30 -2.48
C VAL A 19 -10.41 0.48 -1.28
N ALA A 20 -10.48 1.69 -0.71
CA ALA A 20 -11.36 2.00 0.43
C ALA A 20 -12.84 1.81 0.08
N GLU A 21 -13.29 2.36 -1.05
CA GLU A 21 -14.67 2.24 -1.53
C GLU A 21 -15.05 0.79 -1.79
N GLN A 22 -14.18 0.02 -2.45
CA GLN A 22 -14.44 -1.38 -2.73
C GLN A 22 -14.41 -2.27 -1.47
N ALA A 23 -13.55 -1.95 -0.48
CA ALA A 23 -13.53 -2.65 0.79
C ALA A 23 -14.84 -2.42 1.56
N LEU A 24 -15.31 -1.16 1.65
CA LEU A 24 -16.61 -0.81 2.24
C LEU A 24 -17.77 -1.52 1.53
N ALA A 25 -17.78 -1.52 0.19
CA ALA A 25 -18.81 -2.20 -0.61
C ALA A 25 -18.84 -3.72 -0.37
N ARG A 26 -17.74 -4.31 0.09
CA ARG A 26 -17.63 -5.74 0.46
C ARG A 26 -17.88 -6.00 1.96
N GLY A 27 -18.45 -5.04 2.69
CA GLY A 27 -18.80 -5.16 4.11
C GLY A 27 -17.65 -4.97 5.10
N ALA A 28 -16.48 -4.49 4.66
CA ALA A 28 -15.38 -4.18 5.56
C ALA A 28 -15.63 -2.86 6.33
N ARG A 29 -14.99 -2.74 7.48
CA ARG A 29 -14.78 -1.47 8.17
C ARG A 29 -13.40 -0.94 7.75
N VAL A 30 -13.32 0.33 7.36
CA VAL A 30 -12.12 0.89 6.73
C VAL A 30 -11.55 2.05 7.54
N ALA A 31 -10.26 1.97 7.83
CA ALA A 31 -9.48 3.11 8.32
C ALA A 31 -8.53 3.60 7.21
N GLY A 32 -8.69 4.83 6.77
CA GLY A 32 -7.75 5.53 5.90
C GLY A 32 -6.73 6.32 6.72
N ILE A 33 -5.45 6.16 6.42
CA ILE A 33 -4.35 6.96 7.00
C ILE A 33 -3.64 7.68 5.86
N ASP A 34 -3.48 9.00 5.98
CA ASP A 34 -2.85 9.81 4.92
C ASP A 34 -2.10 11.02 5.50
N TYR A 35 -1.12 11.51 4.74
CA TYR A 35 -0.47 12.79 5.02
C TYR A 35 -1.40 13.98 4.75
N ALA A 36 -2.30 13.85 3.76
CA ALA A 36 -3.34 14.83 3.50
C ALA A 36 -4.32 14.91 4.69
N PRO A 37 -4.92 16.08 4.96
CA PRO A 37 -5.94 16.21 6.01
C PRO A 37 -7.15 15.29 5.76
N ALA A 38 -7.72 14.75 6.85
CA ALA A 38 -8.96 13.98 6.78
C ALA A 38 -10.11 14.86 6.25
N GLN A 39 -10.93 14.29 5.37
CA GLN A 39 -12.02 15.02 4.71
C GLN A 39 -13.40 14.59 5.20
N LEU A 40 -13.52 13.40 5.77
CA LEU A 40 -14.80 12.83 6.18
C LEU A 40 -14.82 12.54 7.67
N PRO A 41 -15.98 12.74 8.33
CA PRO A 41 -16.15 12.39 9.73
C PRO A 41 -16.09 10.87 9.93
N ALA A 42 -15.72 10.45 11.13
CA ALA A 42 -15.75 9.06 11.53
C ALA A 42 -17.20 8.52 11.58
N THR A 43 -17.37 7.28 11.17
CA THR A 43 -18.62 6.52 11.25
C THR A 43 -18.35 5.12 11.84
N PRO A 44 -19.36 4.31 12.17
CA PRO A 44 -19.15 2.94 12.63
C PRO A 44 -18.38 2.04 11.65
N THR A 45 -18.34 2.39 10.36
CA THR A 45 -17.67 1.61 9.31
C THR A 45 -16.48 2.31 8.68
N ARG A 46 -16.25 3.61 8.98
CA ARG A 46 -15.18 4.41 8.37
C ARG A 46 -14.50 5.33 9.39
N LEU A 47 -13.18 5.32 9.37
CA LEU A 47 -12.32 6.25 10.10
C LEU A 47 -11.30 6.85 9.13
N GLU A 48 -11.11 8.19 9.15
CA GLU A 48 -10.03 8.85 8.42
C GLU A 48 -9.09 9.55 9.42
N LEU A 49 -7.81 9.19 9.34
CA LEU A 49 -6.73 9.82 10.09
C LEU A 49 -5.84 10.57 9.10
N GLY A 50 -6.03 11.87 9.02
CA GLY A 50 -5.26 12.78 8.17
C GLY A 50 -4.10 13.43 8.91
N SER A 51 -3.23 14.11 8.16
CA SER A 51 -2.02 14.78 8.65
C SER A 51 -1.07 13.85 9.41
N VAL A 52 -1.01 12.58 8.99
CA VAL A 52 -0.14 11.55 9.58
C VAL A 52 1.10 11.36 8.71
N ASP A 53 2.26 11.72 9.22
CA ASP A 53 3.54 11.40 8.59
C ASP A 53 3.98 9.98 8.94
N LEU A 54 3.79 9.04 8.03
CA LEU A 54 4.18 7.65 8.22
C LEU A 54 5.70 7.43 8.13
N THR A 55 6.49 8.43 7.76
CA THR A 55 7.96 8.35 7.88
C THR A 55 8.42 8.47 9.34
N ASP A 56 7.59 9.05 10.20
CA ASP A 56 7.76 9.06 11.65
C ASP A 56 7.13 7.79 12.27
N ALA A 57 7.95 6.99 12.92
CA ALA A 57 7.53 5.74 13.54
C ALA A 57 6.54 5.94 14.71
N ALA A 58 6.66 7.05 15.45
CA ALA A 58 5.77 7.38 16.56
C ALA A 58 4.39 7.80 16.06
N ALA A 59 4.35 8.63 15.00
CA ALA A 59 3.11 9.03 14.35
C ALA A 59 2.39 7.81 13.73
N ALA A 60 3.13 6.92 13.05
CA ALA A 60 2.58 5.69 12.50
C ALA A 60 1.98 4.80 13.60
N LYS A 61 2.69 4.62 14.72
CA LYS A 61 2.19 3.84 15.86
C LYS A 61 0.91 4.45 16.44
N THR A 62 0.90 5.74 16.68
CA THR A 62 -0.26 6.46 17.23
C THR A 62 -1.48 6.29 16.34
N ALA A 63 -1.31 6.42 15.02
CA ALA A 63 -2.42 6.26 14.07
C ALA A 63 -2.96 4.82 14.04
N ILE A 64 -2.09 3.81 14.02
CA ILE A 64 -2.50 2.40 14.04
C ILE A 64 -3.21 2.04 15.34
N ASP A 65 -2.70 2.49 16.49
CA ASP A 65 -3.34 2.25 17.79
C ASP A 65 -4.72 2.93 17.87
N ALA A 66 -4.88 4.12 17.30
CA ALA A 66 -6.17 4.81 17.21
C ALA A 66 -7.19 4.00 16.39
N VAL A 67 -6.76 3.36 15.29
CA VAL A 67 -7.64 2.45 14.52
C VAL A 67 -8.06 1.26 15.36
N ALA A 68 -7.12 0.62 16.06
CA ALA A 68 -7.41 -0.52 16.92
C ALA A 68 -8.37 -0.13 18.06
N ALA A 69 -8.19 1.05 18.66
CA ALA A 69 -9.08 1.57 19.69
C ALA A 69 -10.50 1.83 19.16
N HIS A 70 -10.62 2.37 17.93
CA HIS A 70 -11.92 2.70 17.32
C HIS A 70 -12.72 1.46 16.91
N PHE A 71 -12.07 0.47 16.28
CA PHE A 71 -12.74 -0.71 15.74
C PHE A 71 -12.59 -1.98 16.59
N GLY A 72 -11.76 -1.97 17.62
CA GLY A 72 -11.51 -3.10 18.51
C GLY A 72 -10.52 -4.14 17.97
N LYS A 73 -10.13 -4.08 16.70
CA LYS A 73 -9.18 -5.00 16.04
C LYS A 73 -8.62 -4.41 14.74
N ILE A 74 -7.62 -5.09 14.16
CA ILE A 74 -7.15 -4.86 12.78
C ILE A 74 -6.96 -6.23 12.12
N ASP A 75 -7.61 -6.47 10.98
CA ASP A 75 -7.52 -7.73 10.22
C ASP A 75 -6.59 -7.63 9.01
N ALA A 76 -6.49 -6.44 8.39
CA ALA A 76 -5.61 -6.23 7.24
C ALA A 76 -4.98 -4.83 7.25
N LEU A 77 -3.72 -4.75 6.80
CA LEU A 77 -3.00 -3.53 6.48
C LEU A 77 -2.65 -3.52 4.99
N ILE A 78 -3.03 -2.45 4.28
CA ILE A 78 -2.74 -2.24 2.87
C ILE A 78 -1.85 -1.00 2.75
N ASN A 79 -0.57 -1.20 2.45
CA ASN A 79 0.43 -0.15 2.30
C ASN A 79 0.43 0.38 0.87
N ILE A 80 -0.28 1.50 0.64
CA ILE A 80 -0.35 2.20 -0.65
C ILE A 80 0.46 3.50 -0.60
N ALA A 81 0.63 4.10 0.59
CA ALA A 81 1.42 5.32 0.74
C ALA A 81 2.77 5.18 0.04
N GLY A 82 3.13 6.18 -0.74
CA GLY A 82 4.37 6.16 -1.51
C GLY A 82 4.43 7.31 -2.51
N GLY A 83 5.54 7.38 -3.25
CA GLY A 83 5.77 8.42 -4.24
C GLY A 83 6.55 7.90 -5.43
N PHE A 84 6.67 8.77 -6.43
CA PHE A 84 7.38 8.54 -7.67
C PHE A 84 8.29 9.73 -7.98
N ALA A 85 9.47 9.46 -8.52
CA ALA A 85 10.35 10.45 -9.11
C ALA A 85 10.99 9.85 -10.37
N TYR A 86 11.16 10.69 -11.40
CA TYR A 86 11.85 10.35 -12.62
C TYR A 86 13.05 11.30 -12.75
N GLU A 87 14.26 10.77 -12.54
CA GLU A 87 15.52 11.51 -12.61
C GLU A 87 16.64 10.58 -13.06
N THR A 88 17.51 11.07 -13.99
CA THR A 88 18.71 10.31 -14.35
C THR A 88 19.70 10.30 -13.18
N VAL A 89 20.61 9.35 -13.16
CA VAL A 89 21.63 9.26 -12.09
C VAL A 89 22.60 10.44 -12.13
N VAL A 90 22.89 10.96 -13.34
CA VAL A 90 23.87 12.01 -13.52
C VAL A 90 23.29 13.40 -13.21
N ASP A 91 22.07 13.67 -13.69
CA ASP A 91 21.48 15.02 -13.63
C ASP A 91 20.50 15.18 -12.47
N GLY A 92 20.15 14.08 -11.78
CA GLY A 92 19.18 14.08 -10.68
C GLY A 92 19.80 14.55 -9.36
N ASP A 93 18.92 14.95 -8.43
CA ASP A 93 19.31 15.30 -7.08
C ASP A 93 19.58 14.02 -6.24
N PRO A 94 20.79 13.86 -5.67
CA PRO A 94 21.09 12.72 -4.77
C PRO A 94 20.09 12.55 -3.62
N THR A 95 19.48 13.62 -3.13
CA THR A 95 18.48 13.58 -2.05
C THR A 95 17.19 12.86 -2.46
N THR A 96 16.90 12.76 -3.77
CA THR A 96 15.74 12.02 -4.28
C THR A 96 15.79 10.54 -3.92
N TRP A 97 16.97 9.94 -3.83
CA TRP A 97 17.11 8.54 -3.40
C TRP A 97 16.64 8.34 -1.96
N ALA A 98 17.08 9.20 -1.05
CA ALA A 98 16.65 9.14 0.35
C ALA A 98 15.14 9.42 0.46
N ARG A 99 14.64 10.41 -0.27
CA ARG A 99 13.21 10.75 -0.32
C ARG A 99 12.35 9.60 -0.84
N MET A 100 12.75 8.94 -1.93
CA MET A 100 12.02 7.78 -2.45
C MET A 100 12.04 6.62 -1.47
N TYR A 101 13.16 6.36 -0.80
CA TYR A 101 13.24 5.33 0.23
C TYR A 101 12.33 5.66 1.41
N ALA A 102 12.36 6.90 1.92
CA ALA A 102 11.50 7.34 3.01
C ALA A 102 10.01 7.16 2.65
N LEU A 103 9.59 7.66 1.48
CA LEU A 103 8.18 7.60 1.06
C LEU A 103 7.68 6.18 0.77
N ASN A 104 8.51 5.31 0.19
CA ASN A 104 8.04 3.99 -0.26
C ASN A 104 8.35 2.88 0.74
N VAL A 105 9.54 2.90 1.37
CA VAL A 105 9.97 1.81 2.27
C VAL A 105 9.69 2.15 3.72
N THR A 106 10.14 3.33 4.19
CA THR A 106 10.03 3.67 5.62
C THR A 106 8.57 3.79 6.06
N THR A 107 7.68 4.35 5.23
CA THR A 107 6.24 4.40 5.51
C THR A 107 5.63 3.01 5.67
N ALA A 108 5.91 2.10 4.72
CA ALA A 108 5.41 0.72 4.78
C ALA A 108 6.00 -0.07 5.96
N LEU A 109 7.27 0.14 6.27
CA LEU A 109 7.95 -0.46 7.43
C LEU A 109 7.32 -0.01 8.73
N ASN A 110 7.16 1.30 8.94
CA ASN A 110 6.62 1.86 10.19
C ASN A 110 5.17 1.43 10.41
N ALA A 111 4.32 1.53 9.38
CA ALA A 111 2.93 1.07 9.45
C ALA A 111 2.85 -0.44 9.76
N SER A 112 3.66 -1.26 9.09
CA SER A 112 3.70 -2.70 9.32
C SER A 112 4.16 -3.04 10.75
N ARG A 113 5.25 -2.44 11.23
CA ARG A 113 5.74 -2.64 12.60
C ARG A 113 4.69 -2.29 13.65
N ALA A 114 3.97 -1.19 13.45
CA ALA A 114 2.89 -0.78 14.36
C ALA A 114 1.71 -1.77 14.34
N ALA A 115 1.37 -2.32 13.16
CA ALA A 115 0.18 -3.16 12.99
C ALA A 115 0.39 -4.64 13.35
N ILE A 116 1.62 -5.16 13.32
CA ILE A 116 1.91 -6.62 13.46
C ILE A 116 1.29 -7.22 14.73
N GLY A 117 1.36 -6.54 15.87
CA GLY A 117 0.77 -7.02 17.13
C GLY A 117 -0.75 -7.20 17.00
N HIS A 118 -1.43 -6.21 16.46
CA HIS A 118 -2.88 -6.24 16.23
C HIS A 118 -3.29 -7.29 15.20
N LEU A 119 -2.53 -7.39 14.08
CA LEU A 119 -2.76 -8.38 13.03
C LEU A 119 -2.57 -9.81 13.53
N THR A 120 -1.57 -10.06 14.36
CA THR A 120 -1.33 -11.38 14.98
C THR A 120 -2.47 -11.73 15.95
N ALA A 121 -2.92 -10.77 16.75
CA ALA A 121 -4.01 -10.96 17.69
C ALA A 121 -5.35 -11.26 16.99
N SER A 122 -5.55 -10.80 15.76
CA SER A 122 -6.77 -11.11 14.98
C SER A 122 -6.85 -12.57 14.54
N GLY A 123 -5.74 -13.32 14.54
CA GLY A 123 -5.64 -14.71 14.08
C GLY A 123 -5.72 -14.90 12.55
N THR A 124 -6.06 -13.86 11.81
CA THR A 124 -6.21 -13.87 10.34
C THR A 124 -5.54 -12.68 9.67
N GLY A 125 -4.49 -12.15 10.27
CA GLY A 125 -3.83 -10.91 9.84
C GLY A 125 -3.26 -10.99 8.42
N ARG A 126 -3.37 -9.88 7.67
CA ARG A 126 -2.90 -9.71 6.29
C ARG A 126 -2.13 -8.42 6.14
N ILE A 127 -0.99 -8.45 5.46
CA ILE A 127 -0.29 -7.25 4.99
C ILE A 127 -0.17 -7.33 3.47
N ILE A 128 -0.61 -6.28 2.78
CA ILE A 128 -0.49 -6.15 1.34
C ILE A 128 0.29 -4.87 1.03
N ASN A 129 1.44 -5.03 0.39
CA ASN A 129 2.28 -3.93 -0.03
C ASN A 129 2.09 -3.62 -1.51
N VAL A 130 2.17 -2.35 -1.91
CA VAL A 130 2.19 -1.94 -3.31
C VAL A 130 3.64 -1.74 -3.75
N GLY A 131 4.19 -2.76 -4.42
CA GLY A 131 5.47 -2.72 -5.09
C GLY A 131 5.39 -2.06 -6.47
N ALA A 132 6.18 -2.52 -7.43
CA ALA A 132 6.12 -2.11 -8.83
C ALA A 132 6.83 -3.12 -9.74
N MET A 133 6.31 -3.34 -10.95
CA MET A 133 7.02 -4.14 -11.98
C MET A 133 8.36 -3.50 -12.37
N GLY A 134 8.40 -2.16 -12.47
CA GLY A 134 9.63 -1.42 -12.75
C GLY A 134 10.74 -1.54 -11.70
N ALA A 135 10.48 -2.19 -10.56
CA ALA A 135 11.50 -2.49 -9.56
C ALA A 135 12.22 -3.83 -9.79
N LEU A 136 11.72 -4.67 -10.70
CA LEU A 136 12.42 -5.90 -11.11
C LEU A 136 13.60 -5.58 -12.02
N GLN A 137 13.44 -4.56 -12.87
CA GLN A 137 14.50 -4.03 -13.73
C GLN A 137 14.26 -2.53 -13.94
N ALA A 138 15.22 -1.70 -13.52
CA ALA A 138 15.11 -0.26 -13.64
C ALA A 138 15.33 0.20 -15.08
N GLY A 139 14.42 1.04 -15.59
CA GLY A 139 14.62 1.81 -16.82
C GLY A 139 15.40 3.10 -16.58
N SER A 140 15.75 3.80 -17.67
CA SER A 140 16.38 5.14 -17.59
C SER A 140 15.49 6.08 -16.77
N GLY A 141 16.10 6.89 -15.91
CA GLY A 141 15.42 7.84 -15.02
C GLY A 141 14.63 7.21 -13.86
N MET A 142 14.63 5.89 -13.73
CA MET A 142 13.84 5.16 -12.73
C MET A 142 14.66 4.70 -11.51
N GLY A 143 15.97 5.02 -11.45
CA GLY A 143 16.89 4.44 -10.48
C GLY A 143 16.42 4.55 -9.03
N ALA A 144 16.20 5.76 -8.53
CA ALA A 144 15.79 6.00 -7.14
C ALA A 144 14.43 5.37 -6.81
N TYR A 145 13.45 5.48 -7.71
CA TYR A 145 12.14 4.87 -7.55
C TYR A 145 12.23 3.34 -7.55
N ALA A 146 12.89 2.75 -8.55
CA ALA A 146 13.01 1.30 -8.67
C ALA A 146 13.74 0.69 -7.47
N ALA A 147 14.83 1.32 -7.01
CA ALA A 147 15.54 0.89 -5.81
C ALA A 147 14.65 0.90 -4.57
N SER A 148 13.85 1.95 -4.38
CA SER A 148 12.93 2.04 -3.25
C SER A 148 11.82 0.97 -3.33
N LYS A 149 11.25 0.73 -4.51
CA LYS A 149 10.23 -0.31 -4.69
C LYS A 149 10.80 -1.73 -4.58
N ALA A 150 12.07 -1.94 -4.99
CA ALA A 150 12.78 -3.19 -4.69
C ALA A 150 12.94 -3.39 -3.17
N GLY A 151 13.17 -2.32 -2.41
CA GLY A 151 13.15 -2.35 -0.94
C GLY A 151 11.80 -2.81 -0.38
N VAL A 152 10.68 -2.39 -0.95
CA VAL A 152 9.33 -2.88 -0.58
C VAL A 152 9.18 -4.37 -0.87
N HIS A 153 9.75 -4.87 -1.99
CA HIS A 153 9.74 -6.31 -2.28
C HIS A 153 10.50 -7.10 -1.21
N ARG A 154 11.71 -6.66 -0.84
CA ARG A 154 12.50 -7.32 0.23
C ARG A 154 11.82 -7.22 1.60
N LEU A 155 11.21 -6.08 1.94
CA LEU A 155 10.41 -5.92 3.16
C LEU A 155 9.26 -6.94 3.20
N THR A 156 8.56 -7.15 2.09
CA THR A 156 7.47 -8.12 1.98
C THR A 156 7.94 -9.54 2.26
N GLU A 157 9.02 -9.95 1.64
CA GLU A 157 9.61 -11.29 1.82
C GLU A 157 10.11 -11.51 3.26
N ALA A 158 10.80 -10.51 3.84
CA ALA A 158 11.29 -10.57 5.21
C ALA A 158 10.13 -10.73 6.20
N LEU A 159 9.11 -9.87 6.11
CA LEU A 159 7.93 -9.95 6.98
C LEU A 159 7.17 -11.27 6.82
N ALA A 160 7.05 -11.80 5.60
CA ALA A 160 6.41 -13.09 5.35
C ALA A 160 7.17 -14.25 6.02
N ALA A 161 8.51 -14.22 5.97
CA ALA A 161 9.35 -15.23 6.60
C ALA A 161 9.32 -15.15 8.13
N GLU A 162 9.42 -13.93 8.70
CA GLU A 162 9.44 -13.69 10.14
C GLU A 162 8.10 -14.03 10.82
N HIS A 163 6.99 -13.91 10.10
CA HIS A 163 5.64 -14.12 10.64
C HIS A 163 4.93 -15.35 10.05
N LYS A 164 5.68 -16.29 9.50
CA LYS A 164 5.15 -17.53 8.91
C LYS A 164 4.21 -18.25 9.88
N GLY A 165 3.02 -18.61 9.38
CA GLY A 165 1.99 -19.29 10.17
C GLY A 165 1.18 -18.40 11.12
N LYS A 166 1.48 -17.09 11.21
CA LYS A 166 0.75 -16.11 12.04
C LYS A 166 -0.06 -15.14 11.21
N ILE A 167 0.58 -14.51 10.23
CA ILE A 167 -0.05 -13.59 9.27
C ILE A 167 0.45 -13.90 7.86
N THR A 168 -0.25 -13.46 6.83
CA THR A 168 0.27 -13.48 5.47
C THR A 168 0.71 -12.09 5.03
N VAL A 169 1.84 -12.03 4.30
CA VAL A 169 2.40 -10.78 3.78
C VAL A 169 2.72 -10.95 2.31
N ASN A 170 2.11 -10.14 1.46
CA ASN A 170 2.27 -10.19 0.01
C ASN A 170 2.44 -8.79 -0.58
N ALA A 171 2.97 -8.71 -1.80
CA ALA A 171 2.98 -7.48 -2.57
C ALA A 171 2.30 -7.69 -3.93
N VAL A 172 1.58 -6.65 -4.37
CA VAL A 172 1.16 -6.51 -5.76
C VAL A 172 2.18 -5.65 -6.50
N LEU A 173 2.54 -6.05 -7.72
CA LEU A 173 3.50 -5.35 -8.57
C LEU A 173 2.77 -4.82 -9.81
N PRO A 174 2.14 -3.64 -9.72
CA PRO A 174 1.48 -3.07 -10.89
C PRO A 174 2.51 -2.63 -11.95
N SER A 175 2.10 -2.69 -13.21
CA SER A 175 2.73 -1.96 -14.29
C SER A 175 2.38 -0.47 -14.19
N ILE A 176 1.80 0.13 -15.21
CA ILE A 176 1.32 1.52 -15.14
C ILE A 176 -0.15 1.51 -14.69
N ILE A 177 -0.44 2.21 -13.61
CA ILE A 177 -1.82 2.36 -13.11
C ILE A 177 -2.49 3.50 -13.89
N ASP A 178 -3.69 3.27 -14.38
CA ASP A 178 -4.49 4.26 -15.10
C ASP A 178 -5.04 5.31 -14.14
N THR A 179 -4.26 6.37 -13.93
CA THR A 179 -4.61 7.51 -13.09
C THR A 179 -4.52 8.81 -13.89
N ALA A 180 -5.24 9.85 -13.45
CA ALA A 180 -5.19 11.15 -14.08
C ALA A 180 -3.74 11.70 -14.16
N ALA A 181 -2.93 11.51 -13.11
CA ALA A 181 -1.53 11.93 -13.08
C ALA A 181 -0.69 11.19 -14.13
N ASN A 182 -0.84 9.87 -14.26
CA ASN A 182 -0.11 9.08 -15.26
C ASN A 182 -0.56 9.43 -16.69
N ARG A 183 -1.85 9.63 -16.92
CA ARG A 183 -2.35 10.10 -18.22
C ARG A 183 -1.77 11.47 -18.60
N ALA A 184 -1.69 12.40 -17.64
CA ALA A 184 -1.10 13.71 -17.86
C ALA A 184 0.41 13.65 -18.18
N SER A 185 1.15 12.75 -17.52
CA SER A 185 2.59 12.58 -17.74
C SER A 185 2.92 11.83 -19.05
N MET A 186 2.01 11.00 -19.55
CA MET A 186 2.18 10.17 -20.75
C MET A 186 1.00 10.31 -21.73
N PRO A 187 0.72 11.51 -22.27
CA PRO A 187 -0.52 11.80 -23.01
C PRO A 187 -0.66 11.03 -24.33
N LYS A 188 0.42 10.44 -24.84
CA LYS A 188 0.43 9.66 -26.10
C LYS A 188 0.38 8.14 -25.87
N ALA A 189 0.30 7.69 -24.62
CA ALA A 189 0.25 6.27 -24.32
C ALA A 189 -1.12 5.65 -24.61
N ASP A 190 -1.15 4.34 -24.85
CA ASP A 190 -2.38 3.56 -25.00
C ASP A 190 -2.93 3.17 -23.62
N PHE A 191 -3.79 4.01 -23.07
CA PHE A 191 -4.33 3.85 -21.71
C PHE A 191 -5.17 2.58 -21.54
N VAL A 192 -5.72 2.02 -22.62
CA VAL A 192 -6.51 0.78 -22.57
C VAL A 192 -5.68 -0.42 -22.10
N LYS A 193 -4.36 -0.34 -22.28
CA LYS A 193 -3.43 -1.37 -21.82
C LYS A 193 -3.08 -1.28 -20.33
N TRP A 194 -3.29 -0.14 -19.72
CA TRP A 194 -2.91 0.09 -18.32
C TRP A 194 -3.82 -0.64 -17.35
N VAL A 195 -3.30 -0.88 -16.15
CA VAL A 195 -4.08 -1.43 -15.04
C VAL A 195 -4.99 -0.35 -14.48
N THR A 196 -6.28 -0.58 -14.48
CA THR A 196 -7.20 0.34 -13.79
C THR A 196 -7.05 0.22 -12.27
N PRO A 197 -7.28 1.33 -11.51
CA PRO A 197 -7.31 1.27 -10.05
C PRO A 197 -8.29 0.21 -9.53
N LYS A 198 -9.39 -0.03 -10.24
CA LYS A 198 -10.37 -1.05 -9.88
C LYS A 198 -9.82 -2.47 -10.01
N GLU A 199 -9.19 -2.81 -11.12
CA GLU A 199 -8.56 -4.13 -11.32
C GLU A 199 -7.48 -4.40 -10.25
N LEU A 200 -6.66 -3.39 -9.96
CA LEU A 200 -5.63 -3.52 -8.93
C LEU A 200 -6.23 -3.67 -7.53
N ALA A 201 -7.30 -2.92 -7.21
CA ALA A 201 -8.03 -3.04 -5.95
C ALA A 201 -8.65 -4.43 -5.78
N ASP A 202 -9.18 -5.04 -6.85
CA ASP A 202 -9.74 -6.40 -6.82
C ASP A 202 -8.67 -7.41 -6.39
N VAL A 203 -7.44 -7.31 -6.91
CA VAL A 203 -6.31 -8.18 -6.53
C VAL A 203 -5.85 -7.92 -5.10
N ILE A 204 -5.72 -6.65 -4.69
CA ILE A 204 -5.36 -6.26 -3.34
C ILE A 204 -6.35 -6.84 -2.33
N LEU A 205 -7.66 -6.69 -2.57
CA LEU A 205 -8.70 -7.16 -1.67
C LEU A 205 -8.86 -8.69 -1.69
N PHE A 206 -8.52 -9.36 -2.79
CA PHE A 206 -8.37 -10.82 -2.79
C PHE A 206 -7.27 -11.25 -1.83
N LEU A 207 -6.08 -10.65 -1.90
CA LEU A 207 -4.96 -10.97 -1.01
C LEU A 207 -5.27 -10.64 0.47
N ALA A 208 -6.13 -9.63 0.72
CA ALA A 208 -6.58 -9.26 2.06
C ALA A 208 -7.72 -10.16 2.60
N SER A 209 -8.29 -11.04 1.77
CA SER A 209 -9.42 -11.92 2.12
C SER A 209 -8.96 -13.28 2.63
N ASP A 210 -9.93 -14.08 3.12
CA ASP A 210 -9.68 -15.46 3.55
C ASP A 210 -9.43 -16.39 2.37
N ALA A 211 -9.86 -16.03 1.16
CA ALA A 211 -9.59 -16.80 -0.05
C ALA A 211 -8.08 -16.89 -0.38
N ALA A 212 -7.27 -15.95 0.12
CA ALA A 212 -5.82 -15.94 -0.04
C ALA A 212 -5.05 -16.43 1.21
N SER A 213 -5.69 -17.16 2.12
CA SER A 213 -5.10 -17.58 3.41
C SER A 213 -3.83 -18.43 3.27
N ALA A 214 -3.64 -19.11 2.16
CA ALA A 214 -2.45 -19.91 1.86
C ALA A 214 -1.38 -19.15 1.05
N VAL A 215 -1.62 -17.87 0.69
CA VAL A 215 -0.68 -17.06 -0.11
C VAL A 215 0.13 -16.17 0.82
N THR A 216 1.45 -16.36 0.89
CA THR A 216 2.37 -15.51 1.66
C THR A 216 3.74 -15.45 0.98
N GLY A 217 4.42 -14.32 1.08
CA GLY A 217 5.71 -14.05 0.43
C GLY A 217 5.61 -13.81 -1.07
N ALA A 218 4.41 -13.70 -1.64
CA ALA A 218 4.23 -13.51 -3.06
C ALA A 218 4.50 -12.06 -3.48
N LEU A 219 5.24 -11.91 -4.57
CA LEU A 219 5.42 -10.69 -5.34
C LEU A 219 4.59 -10.85 -6.62
N LEU A 220 3.32 -10.43 -6.58
CA LEU A 220 2.33 -10.76 -7.59
C LEU A 220 2.26 -9.68 -8.70
N PRO A 221 2.71 -9.97 -9.94
CA PRO A 221 2.57 -9.05 -11.06
C PRO A 221 1.10 -8.76 -11.38
N VAL A 222 0.78 -7.47 -11.59
CA VAL A 222 -0.53 -7.00 -12.04
C VAL A 222 -0.30 -6.08 -13.23
N ASN A 223 -0.14 -6.69 -14.42
CA ASN A 223 0.40 -5.99 -15.59
C ASN A 223 -0.67 -5.30 -16.44
N GLY A 224 -1.94 -5.63 -16.26
CA GLY A 224 -2.97 -5.22 -17.20
C GLY A 224 -2.76 -5.93 -18.54
N ARG A 225 -2.58 -5.11 -19.59
CA ARG A 225 -2.41 -5.61 -20.97
C ARG A 225 -1.10 -5.10 -21.59
N VAL A 226 -0.10 -4.78 -20.74
CA VAL A 226 1.24 -4.30 -21.13
C VAL A 226 2.21 -5.46 -21.09
#